data_1d64ffe8643adc79803e4c2316726988
#
_entry.id   1d64ffe8643adc79803e4c2316726988
#
_cell.length_a   1.000
_cell.length_b   1.000
_cell.length_c   1.000
_cell.angle_alpha   90.00
_cell.angle_beta   90.00
_cell.angle_gamma   90.00
#
_symmetry.space_group_name_H-M   'P 1'
#
loop_
_entity.id
_entity.type
_entity.pdbx_description
1 polymer ?
#
loop_
_entity_poly.entity_id
_entity_poly.type
_entity_poly.pdbx_seq_one_letter_code
_entity_poly.pdbx_strand_id
1 'polypeptide(L)'
;MLTEKARLESSGVRAVWGFCLTLLVREKDLAGKLTMKDVIEAVEDGFRQHGLGMAQTTPRREVRIRDKELPHADSRMTYVSQGLAFLEQSQVVGIQHSLNFPNRRTPPRRTITYLIDANKGDMLAIVESTTLLRMRTGAGGAVGAKYLSRKNSTIAGIVGAGLQGRIALRFLSQVRPIKTVYAYSLHTLKATEFCKEMSNELGIQAFALDNIESVVRKADIVVTTTPSMSPIVKADWLSPGVHVNIVGADDPPKIELEGMALKKADKFVIAAEDCFLAGQMRFPMADGVINEKTVYGTIGEIIAGTKKGRENDDEITIFHSPGVTIQDAAAVHKTYLRAKELGLGTEIPDAFTFS
;
A
#
# COMPACT_ATOMS: atom_id res chain seq x y z
N MET A 1 -13.44 43.66 23.67
CA MET A 1 -13.20 42.20 23.85
C MET A 1 -13.91 41.57 25.07
N LEU A 2 -14.65 42.28 25.89
CA LEU A 2 -15.45 41.72 27.00
C LEU A 2 -16.97 41.57 26.69
N THR A 3 -17.44 42.08 25.58
CA THR A 3 -18.87 42.10 25.22
C THR A 3 -19.34 40.91 24.37
N GLU A 4 -18.47 40.18 23.74
CA GLU A 4 -18.82 39.03 22.91
C GLU A 4 -18.94 37.73 23.71
N LYS A 5 -18.13 37.61 24.78
CA LYS A 5 -18.18 36.48 25.72
C LYS A 5 -19.50 36.44 26.49
N ALA A 6 -20.07 37.62 26.83
CA ALA A 6 -21.34 37.74 27.54
C ALA A 6 -22.57 37.43 26.65
N ARG A 7 -22.44 37.58 25.30
CA ARG A 7 -23.52 37.27 24.36
C ARG A 7 -23.67 35.76 24.07
N LEU A 8 -22.56 35.00 24.12
CA LEU A 8 -22.57 33.53 23.92
C LEU A 8 -23.10 32.79 25.15
N GLU A 9 -22.91 33.33 26.36
CA GLU A 9 -23.45 32.73 27.59
C GLU A 9 -24.97 32.85 27.71
N SER A 10 -25.61 33.79 26.99
CA SER A 10 -27.06 33.98 27.00
C SER A 10 -27.84 33.07 26.02
N SER A 11 -27.14 32.35 25.12
CA SER A 11 -27.78 31.48 24.12
C SER A 11 -28.04 30.05 24.54
N GLY A 12 -27.65 29.67 25.79
CA GLY A 12 -27.88 28.30 26.31
C GLY A 12 -27.02 27.21 25.65
N VAL A 13 -26.21 27.56 24.65
CA VAL A 13 -25.24 26.65 24.02
C VAL A 13 -23.98 26.68 24.88
N ARG A 14 -23.91 25.84 25.91
CA ARG A 14 -22.61 25.48 26.50
C ARG A 14 -21.82 24.73 25.45
N ALA A 15 -20.96 25.42 24.72
CA ALA A 15 -19.86 24.77 24.04
C ALA A 15 -19.01 24.09 25.13
N VAL A 16 -19.22 22.79 25.32
CA VAL A 16 -18.32 21.96 26.13
C VAL A 16 -17.07 21.82 25.30
N TRP A 17 -16.17 22.77 25.40
CA TRP A 17 -14.82 22.69 24.85
C TRP A 17 -14.08 21.60 25.65
N GLY A 18 -14.27 20.34 25.25
CA GLY A 18 -13.43 19.26 25.73
C GLY A 18 -12.03 19.46 25.18
N PHE A 19 -11.02 19.33 26.05
CA PHE A 19 -9.62 19.35 25.64
C PHE A 19 -9.42 18.29 24.54
N CYS A 20 -9.03 18.71 23.35
CA CYS A 20 -8.68 17.78 22.28
C CYS A 20 -7.23 17.33 22.51
N LEU A 21 -7.05 16.04 22.83
CA LEU A 21 -5.73 15.44 22.96
C LEU A 21 -5.31 14.85 21.62
N THR A 22 -4.30 15.45 20.99
CA THR A 22 -3.68 14.88 19.79
C THR A 22 -2.52 13.99 20.17
N LEU A 23 -2.51 12.75 19.70
CA LEU A 23 -1.43 11.80 19.98
C LEU A 23 -0.32 11.88 18.91
N LEU A 24 0.88 12.29 19.29
CA LEU A 24 2.07 12.21 18.44
C LEU A 24 2.69 10.81 18.58
N VAL A 25 2.64 10.02 17.52
CA VAL A 25 3.19 8.65 17.48
C VAL A 25 4.38 8.60 16.53
N ARG A 26 5.56 8.27 17.06
CA ARG A 26 6.80 8.11 16.28
C ARG A 26 7.05 6.64 15.96
N GLU A 27 7.79 6.35 14.91
CA GLU A 27 8.14 4.97 14.54
C GLU A 27 8.78 4.19 15.70
N LYS A 28 9.64 4.85 16.49
CA LYS A 28 10.29 4.24 17.66
C LYS A 28 9.32 3.83 18.76
N ASP A 29 8.18 4.51 18.88
CA ASP A 29 7.17 4.23 19.92
C ASP A 29 6.42 2.92 19.61
N LEU A 30 6.38 2.52 18.33
CA LEU A 30 5.67 1.35 17.82
C LEU A 30 6.56 0.17 17.45
N ALA A 31 7.89 0.33 17.57
CA ALA A 31 8.83 -0.72 17.18
C ALA A 31 8.49 -2.06 17.87
N GLY A 32 8.14 -3.09 17.10
CA GLY A 32 7.74 -4.41 17.60
C GLY A 32 6.37 -4.48 18.28
N LYS A 33 5.58 -3.40 18.27
CA LYS A 33 4.25 -3.35 18.92
C LYS A 33 3.08 -3.52 17.96
N LEU A 34 3.31 -3.36 16.67
CA LEU A 34 2.35 -3.60 15.59
C LEU A 34 2.81 -4.81 14.78
N THR A 35 1.99 -5.85 14.73
CA THR A 35 2.34 -7.09 14.01
C THR A 35 1.96 -7.01 12.54
N MET A 36 2.55 -7.89 11.71
CA MET A 36 2.13 -8.00 10.29
C MET A 36 0.65 -8.36 10.17
N LYS A 37 0.14 -9.20 11.07
CA LYS A 37 -1.28 -9.59 11.12
C LYS A 37 -2.17 -8.38 11.37
N ASP A 38 -1.83 -7.51 12.33
CA ASP A 38 -2.57 -6.27 12.60
C ASP A 38 -2.68 -5.39 11.35
N VAL A 39 -1.59 -5.27 10.58
CA VAL A 39 -1.57 -4.44 9.37
C VAL A 39 -2.36 -5.09 8.23
N ILE A 40 -2.30 -6.43 8.07
CA ILE A 40 -3.12 -7.16 7.09
C ILE A 40 -4.60 -6.96 7.38
N GLU A 41 -5.02 -7.18 8.64
CA GLU A 41 -6.42 -7.03 9.07
C GLU A 41 -6.93 -5.60 8.86
N ALA A 42 -6.11 -4.60 9.18
CA ALA A 42 -6.48 -3.20 8.98
C ALA A 42 -6.65 -2.86 7.49
N VAL A 43 -5.71 -3.28 6.63
CA VAL A 43 -5.76 -3.04 5.19
C VAL A 43 -6.93 -3.78 4.55
N GLU A 44 -7.18 -5.03 4.96
CA GLU A 44 -8.33 -5.83 4.51
C GLU A 44 -9.65 -5.16 4.86
N ASP A 45 -9.79 -4.65 6.09
CA ASP A 45 -10.99 -3.92 6.51
C ASP A 45 -11.16 -2.61 5.73
N GLY A 46 -10.09 -1.85 5.50
CA GLY A 46 -10.15 -0.65 4.66
C GLY A 46 -10.64 -0.94 3.24
N PHE A 47 -10.13 -1.99 2.61
CA PHE A 47 -10.61 -2.44 1.32
C PHE A 47 -12.06 -2.92 1.36
N ARG A 48 -12.46 -3.66 2.41
CA ARG A 48 -13.84 -4.10 2.58
C ARG A 48 -14.81 -2.91 2.68
N GLN A 49 -14.46 -1.90 3.48
CA GLN A 49 -15.26 -0.67 3.56
C GLN A 49 -15.39 0.00 2.20
N HIS A 50 -14.31 0.08 1.41
CA HIS A 50 -14.35 0.61 0.05
C HIS A 50 -15.31 -0.18 -0.86
N GLY A 51 -15.22 -1.51 -0.84
CA GLY A 51 -16.10 -2.38 -1.62
C GLY A 51 -17.59 -2.31 -1.23
N LEU A 52 -17.89 -1.88 0.00
CA LEU A 52 -19.24 -1.61 0.50
C LEU A 52 -19.71 -0.19 0.22
N GLY A 53 -18.90 0.67 -0.41
CA GLY A 53 -19.19 2.10 -0.59
C GLY A 53 -19.08 2.93 0.69
N MET A 54 -18.47 2.37 1.75
CA MET A 54 -18.29 2.99 3.08
C MET A 54 -16.89 3.60 3.26
N ALA A 55 -16.13 3.77 2.20
CA ALA A 55 -14.86 4.49 2.21
C ALA A 55 -14.73 5.33 0.96
N GLN A 56 -14.11 6.48 1.11
CA GLN A 56 -13.79 7.39 0.00
C GLN A 56 -12.28 7.62 -0.01
N THR A 57 -11.71 7.74 -1.19
CA THR A 57 -10.29 8.06 -1.38
C THR A 57 -10.12 9.11 -2.46
N THR A 58 -9.03 9.84 -2.39
CA THR A 58 -8.63 10.75 -3.46
C THR A 58 -7.33 10.28 -4.08
N PRO A 59 -7.16 10.42 -5.40
CA PRO A 59 -5.88 10.21 -6.03
C PRO A 59 -4.81 11.08 -5.38
N ARG A 60 -3.60 10.52 -5.24
CA ARG A 60 -2.48 11.29 -4.72
C ARG A 60 -2.16 12.46 -5.64
N ARG A 61 -1.93 13.61 -5.03
CA ARG A 61 -1.44 14.81 -5.70
C ARG A 61 -0.02 15.06 -5.25
N GLU A 62 0.84 15.51 -6.18
CA GLU A 62 2.23 15.80 -5.87
C GLU A 62 2.68 17.15 -6.40
N VAL A 63 3.55 17.78 -5.63
CA VAL A 63 4.33 18.95 -6.04
C VAL A 63 5.77 18.49 -6.23
N ARG A 64 6.27 18.59 -7.46
CA ARG A 64 7.65 18.26 -7.81
C ARG A 64 8.52 19.48 -7.62
N ILE A 65 9.56 19.34 -6.82
CA ILE A 65 10.53 20.39 -6.54
C ILE A 65 11.70 20.18 -7.50
N ARG A 66 11.89 21.11 -8.42
CA ARG A 66 13.02 21.06 -9.36
C ARG A 66 14.31 21.23 -8.57
N ASP A 67 15.15 20.22 -8.61
CA ASP A 67 16.50 20.32 -8.13
C ASP A 67 17.39 20.81 -9.29
N LYS A 68 18.03 21.95 -9.15
CA LYS A 68 18.89 22.53 -10.18
C LYS A 68 20.14 21.70 -10.45
N GLU A 69 20.48 20.81 -9.52
CA GLU A 69 21.67 19.96 -9.56
C GLU A 69 21.40 18.55 -10.13
N LEU A 70 20.11 18.20 -10.38
CA LEU A 70 19.73 16.88 -10.88
C LEU A 70 19.24 16.92 -12.33
N PRO A 71 19.70 16.00 -13.18
CA PRO A 71 19.19 15.86 -14.55
C PRO A 71 17.68 15.54 -14.54
N HIS A 72 16.93 16.11 -15.47
CA HIS A 72 15.47 16.06 -15.56
C HIS A 72 14.82 14.66 -15.66
N ALA A 73 15.60 13.58 -15.74
CA ALA A 73 15.11 12.21 -15.96
C ALA A 73 15.30 11.27 -14.77
N ASP A 74 15.67 11.77 -13.59
CA ASP A 74 15.95 10.88 -12.46
C ASP A 74 14.67 10.57 -11.68
N SER A 75 14.36 9.27 -11.50
CA SER A 75 13.29 8.76 -10.62
C SER A 75 13.45 9.18 -9.14
N ARG A 76 14.55 9.83 -8.81
CA ARG A 76 14.90 10.38 -7.50
C ARG A 76 14.43 11.83 -7.31
N MET A 77 13.47 12.32 -8.09
CA MET A 77 13.00 13.71 -7.97
C MET A 77 12.54 14.02 -6.55
N THR A 78 12.88 15.21 -6.09
CA THR A 78 12.37 15.78 -4.85
C THR A 78 10.89 16.10 -5.03
N TYR A 79 10.02 15.51 -4.19
CA TYR A 79 8.59 15.80 -4.23
C TYR A 79 7.95 15.75 -2.85
N VAL A 80 6.81 16.43 -2.76
CA VAL A 80 5.84 16.28 -1.67
C VAL A 80 4.54 15.79 -2.29
N SER A 81 4.01 14.69 -1.79
CA SER A 81 2.72 14.17 -2.23
C SER A 81 1.74 14.05 -1.08
N GLN A 82 0.45 14.13 -1.40
CA GLN A 82 -0.66 14.04 -0.45
C GLN A 82 -1.75 13.13 -1.01
N GLY A 83 -2.36 12.34 -0.12
CA GLY A 83 -3.57 11.57 -0.37
C GLY A 83 -4.50 11.65 0.84
N LEU A 84 -5.81 11.54 0.59
CA LEU A 84 -6.85 11.54 1.62
C LEU A 84 -7.70 10.29 1.49
N ALA A 85 -8.16 9.75 2.63
CA ALA A 85 -9.18 8.72 2.65
C ALA A 85 -10.05 8.88 3.90
N PHE A 86 -11.35 8.69 3.71
CA PHE A 86 -12.37 8.60 4.76
C PHE A 86 -12.79 7.16 4.94
N LEU A 87 -12.87 6.70 6.17
CA LEU A 87 -13.36 5.37 6.57
C LEU A 87 -14.60 5.55 7.43
N GLU A 88 -15.77 5.24 6.87
CA GLU A 88 -17.06 5.51 7.48
C GLU A 88 -17.29 4.71 8.76
N GLN A 89 -16.98 3.40 8.79
CA GLN A 89 -17.18 2.59 10.00
C GLN A 89 -16.33 3.04 11.17
N SER A 90 -15.15 3.58 10.88
CA SER A 90 -14.23 4.08 11.91
C SER A 90 -14.44 5.57 12.20
N GLN A 91 -15.25 6.27 11.39
CA GLN A 91 -15.46 7.73 11.45
C GLN A 91 -14.14 8.50 11.52
N VAL A 92 -13.17 8.13 10.66
CA VAL A 92 -11.85 8.79 10.60
C VAL A 92 -11.49 9.22 9.18
N VAL A 93 -10.81 10.35 9.09
CA VAL A 93 -10.14 10.81 7.87
C VAL A 93 -8.64 10.67 8.07
N GLY A 94 -7.99 9.92 7.18
CA GLY A 94 -6.53 9.84 7.09
C GLY A 94 -6.00 10.79 6.02
N ILE A 95 -5.02 11.64 6.36
CA ILE A 95 -4.32 12.52 5.43
C ILE A 95 -2.85 12.13 5.42
N GLN A 96 -2.40 11.50 4.34
CA GLN A 96 -1.03 11.02 4.22
C GLN A 96 -0.18 12.00 3.41
N HIS A 97 0.97 12.39 3.97
CA HIS A 97 1.99 13.17 3.29
C HIS A 97 3.26 12.34 3.10
N SER A 98 3.74 12.25 1.88
CA SER A 98 5.07 11.70 1.58
C SER A 98 6.02 12.82 1.15
N LEU A 99 7.17 12.83 1.78
CA LEU A 99 8.27 13.78 1.57
C LEU A 99 9.46 12.97 1.02
N ASN A 100 9.80 13.16 -0.25
CA ASN A 100 10.93 12.47 -0.88
C ASN A 100 12.05 13.47 -1.21
N PHE A 101 13.17 13.35 -0.52
CA PHE A 101 14.34 14.23 -0.66
C PHE A 101 15.62 13.39 -0.79
N PRO A 102 15.85 12.72 -1.91
CA PRO A 102 16.87 11.69 -2.06
C PRO A 102 18.31 12.18 -1.79
N ASN A 103 18.60 13.44 -2.07
CA ASN A 103 19.95 14.00 -1.93
C ASN A 103 20.15 14.85 -0.68
N ARG A 104 19.11 15.05 0.14
CA ARG A 104 19.16 16.02 1.25
C ARG A 104 18.95 15.36 2.61
N ARG A 105 18.55 14.09 2.68
CA ARG A 105 18.21 13.40 3.94
C ARG A 105 18.50 11.90 3.89
N THR A 106 18.79 11.37 5.08
CA THR A 106 18.83 9.92 5.34
C THR A 106 17.86 9.63 6.50
N PRO A 107 16.81 8.84 6.31
CA PRO A 107 16.36 8.23 5.04
C PRO A 107 15.80 9.27 4.06
N PRO A 108 15.89 9.01 2.74
CA PRO A 108 15.49 9.98 1.71
C PRO A 108 13.97 10.23 1.68
N ARG A 109 13.17 9.26 2.11
CA ARG A 109 11.72 9.34 2.18
C ARG A 109 11.25 9.37 3.62
N ARG A 110 10.32 10.29 3.91
CA ARG A 110 9.55 10.33 5.16
C ARG A 110 8.07 10.41 4.84
N THR A 111 7.27 9.78 5.68
CA THR A 111 5.81 9.81 5.57
C THR A 111 5.24 10.18 6.92
N ILE A 112 4.31 11.12 6.91
CA ILE A 112 3.54 11.56 8.07
C ILE A 112 2.07 11.41 7.71
N THR A 113 1.29 10.84 8.60
CA THR A 113 -0.16 10.73 8.41
C THR A 113 -0.87 11.37 9.57
N TYR A 114 -1.79 12.28 9.26
CA TYR A 114 -2.73 12.86 10.21
C TYR A 114 -3.98 12.00 10.25
N LEU A 115 -4.51 11.77 11.44
CA LEU A 115 -5.77 11.10 11.67
C LEU A 115 -6.73 12.08 12.32
N ILE A 116 -7.91 12.26 11.72
CA ILE A 116 -8.92 13.22 12.13
C ILE A 116 -10.21 12.47 12.47
N ASP A 117 -10.88 12.83 13.56
CA ASP A 117 -12.24 12.40 13.89
C ASP A 117 -13.22 13.06 12.92
N ALA A 118 -13.90 12.28 12.10
CA ALA A 118 -14.81 12.79 11.09
C ALA A 118 -16.10 13.37 11.68
N ASN A 119 -16.47 13.04 12.92
CA ASN A 119 -17.67 13.57 13.58
C ASN A 119 -17.43 14.95 14.19
N LYS A 120 -16.18 15.19 14.69
CA LYS A 120 -15.87 16.40 15.46
C LYS A 120 -14.90 17.33 14.74
N GLY A 121 -14.14 16.83 13.78
CA GLY A 121 -13.03 17.56 13.15
C GLY A 121 -11.76 17.59 14.01
N ASP A 122 -11.75 16.91 15.14
CA ASP A 122 -10.59 16.87 16.06
C ASP A 122 -9.42 16.10 15.45
N MET A 123 -8.20 16.61 15.64
CA MET A 123 -6.97 15.88 15.29
C MET A 123 -6.71 14.79 16.32
N LEU A 124 -6.96 13.53 15.95
CA LEU A 124 -6.73 12.38 16.82
C LEU A 124 -5.25 12.04 16.97
N ALA A 125 -4.52 12.06 15.86
CA ALA A 125 -3.10 11.71 15.89
C ALA A 125 -2.30 12.33 14.74
N ILE A 126 -1.00 12.51 15.01
CA ILE A 126 0.06 12.74 14.02
C ILE A 126 0.99 11.53 14.10
N VAL A 127 1.06 10.74 13.04
CA VAL A 127 1.82 9.48 13.03
C VAL A 127 2.98 9.55 12.05
N GLU A 128 4.20 9.32 12.54
CA GLU A 128 5.35 9.06 11.67
C GLU A 128 5.16 7.65 11.06
N SER A 129 4.92 7.59 9.76
CA SER A 129 4.37 6.40 9.10
C SER A 129 5.24 5.86 7.94
N THR A 130 6.55 6.14 7.93
CA THR A 130 7.45 5.72 6.84
C THR A 130 7.60 4.20 6.76
N THR A 131 7.81 3.55 7.90
CA THR A 131 7.86 2.07 7.98
C THR A 131 6.47 1.48 7.74
N LEU A 132 5.44 2.09 8.32
CA LEU A 132 4.06 1.65 8.15
C LEU A 132 3.60 1.70 6.68
N LEU A 133 4.01 2.73 5.92
CA LEU A 133 3.78 2.84 4.48
C LEU A 133 4.29 1.59 3.72
N ARG A 134 5.47 1.11 4.08
CA ARG A 134 6.06 -0.09 3.47
C ARG A 134 5.30 -1.35 3.90
N MET A 135 4.94 -1.45 5.16
CA MET A 135 4.18 -2.58 5.71
C MET A 135 2.79 -2.67 5.08
N ARG A 136 2.03 -1.56 4.97
CA ARG A 136 0.70 -1.57 4.36
C ARG A 136 0.73 -1.91 2.86
N THR A 137 1.85 -1.62 2.19
CA THR A 137 2.06 -2.03 0.78
C THR A 137 2.23 -3.55 0.69
N GLY A 138 3.04 -4.16 1.57
CA GLY A 138 3.14 -5.61 1.68
C GLY A 138 1.82 -6.27 2.07
N ALA A 139 1.09 -5.67 3.02
CA ALA A 139 -0.23 -6.13 3.44
C ALA A 139 -1.24 -6.10 2.29
N GLY A 140 -1.24 -5.05 1.45
CA GLY A 140 -2.10 -4.99 0.26
C GLY A 140 -1.88 -6.16 -0.69
N GLY A 141 -0.61 -6.47 -1.01
CA GLY A 141 -0.26 -7.64 -1.81
C GLY A 141 -0.66 -8.96 -1.14
N ALA A 142 -0.49 -9.08 0.18
CA ALA A 142 -0.93 -10.26 0.92
C ALA A 142 -2.46 -10.43 0.90
N VAL A 143 -3.22 -9.34 1.06
CA VAL A 143 -4.69 -9.36 0.91
C VAL A 143 -5.08 -9.80 -0.51
N GLY A 144 -4.46 -9.23 -1.56
CA GLY A 144 -4.68 -9.69 -2.93
C GLY A 144 -4.45 -11.19 -3.09
N ALA A 145 -3.30 -11.69 -2.63
CA ALA A 145 -2.97 -13.11 -2.67
C ALA A 145 -3.96 -13.98 -1.86
N LYS A 146 -4.45 -13.49 -0.71
CA LYS A 146 -5.43 -14.22 0.14
C LYS A 146 -6.72 -14.55 -0.63
N TYR A 147 -7.18 -13.68 -1.50
CA TYR A 147 -8.44 -13.83 -2.23
C TYR A 147 -8.28 -14.34 -3.65
N LEU A 148 -7.10 -14.15 -4.26
CA LEU A 148 -6.88 -14.36 -5.69
C LEU A 148 -5.87 -15.48 -6.01
N SER A 149 -5.04 -15.94 -5.07
CA SER A 149 -4.17 -17.09 -5.32
C SER A 149 -4.80 -18.40 -4.84
N ARG A 150 -4.30 -19.52 -5.33
CA ARG A 150 -4.67 -20.86 -4.82
C ARG A 150 -4.33 -20.95 -3.34
N LYS A 151 -5.19 -21.60 -2.55
CA LYS A 151 -4.98 -21.74 -1.08
C LYS A 151 -3.73 -22.55 -0.74
N ASN A 152 -3.39 -23.50 -1.59
CA ASN A 152 -2.23 -24.39 -1.48
C ASN A 152 -0.97 -23.86 -2.18
N SER A 153 -0.93 -22.62 -2.63
CA SER A 153 0.26 -21.99 -3.21
C SER A 153 1.43 -22.05 -2.24
N THR A 154 2.55 -22.61 -2.67
CA THR A 154 3.75 -22.81 -1.85
C THR A 154 5.02 -22.19 -2.45
N ILE A 155 4.94 -21.75 -3.72
CA ILE A 155 6.10 -21.21 -4.45
C ILE A 155 5.87 -19.74 -4.76
N ALA A 156 6.72 -18.89 -4.21
CA ALA A 156 6.73 -17.45 -4.52
C ALA A 156 7.81 -17.11 -5.55
N GLY A 157 7.50 -16.20 -6.46
CA GLY A 157 8.44 -15.57 -7.38
C GLY A 157 8.56 -14.07 -7.05
N ILE A 158 9.75 -13.59 -6.74
CA ILE A 158 10.00 -12.17 -6.44
C ILE A 158 10.84 -11.55 -7.55
N VAL A 159 10.22 -10.65 -8.31
CA VAL A 159 10.90 -9.83 -9.32
C VAL A 159 11.16 -8.45 -8.72
N GLY A 160 12.41 -8.21 -8.33
CA GLY A 160 12.81 -7.03 -7.58
C GLY A 160 13.18 -7.37 -6.13
N ALA A 161 14.38 -7.93 -5.91
CA ALA A 161 14.89 -8.37 -4.60
C ALA A 161 15.37 -7.19 -3.70
N GLY A 162 14.64 -6.07 -3.73
CA GLY A 162 14.88 -4.89 -2.90
C GLY A 162 14.17 -4.96 -1.55
N LEU A 163 14.09 -3.80 -0.88
CA LEU A 163 13.40 -3.68 0.42
C LEU A 163 11.92 -4.08 0.32
N GLN A 164 11.21 -3.61 -0.72
CA GLN A 164 9.78 -3.92 -0.89
C GLN A 164 9.57 -5.41 -1.24
N GLY A 165 10.46 -6.05 -1.97
CA GLY A 165 10.41 -7.51 -2.23
C GLY A 165 10.52 -8.34 -0.94
N ARG A 166 11.41 -7.94 -0.01
CA ARG A 166 11.53 -8.55 1.32
C ARG A 166 10.24 -8.43 2.13
N ILE A 167 9.69 -7.24 2.18
CA ILE A 167 8.44 -6.97 2.89
C ILE A 167 7.29 -7.77 2.27
N ALA A 168 7.17 -7.75 0.95
CA ALA A 168 6.14 -8.49 0.24
C ALA A 168 6.18 -10.00 0.55
N LEU A 169 7.38 -10.61 0.56
CA LEU A 169 7.52 -12.03 0.88
C LEU A 169 7.14 -12.33 2.34
N ARG A 170 7.57 -11.49 3.30
CA ARG A 170 7.19 -11.63 4.72
C ARG A 170 5.68 -11.61 4.91
N PHE A 171 5.01 -10.64 4.28
CA PHE A 171 3.55 -10.52 4.36
C PHE A 171 2.82 -11.65 3.62
N LEU A 172 3.33 -12.07 2.46
CA LEU A 172 2.78 -13.19 1.70
C LEU A 172 2.82 -14.50 2.52
N SER A 173 3.90 -14.73 3.26
CA SER A 173 4.07 -15.89 4.14
C SER A 173 3.09 -15.91 5.33
N GLN A 174 2.42 -14.78 5.64
CA GLN A 174 1.35 -14.76 6.66
C GLN A 174 0.01 -15.31 6.13
N VAL A 175 -0.19 -15.34 4.82
CA VAL A 175 -1.47 -15.71 4.20
C VAL A 175 -1.39 -16.96 3.33
N ARG A 176 -0.18 -17.40 2.96
CA ARG A 176 0.06 -18.63 2.17
C ARG A 176 1.23 -19.43 2.76
N PRO A 177 1.18 -20.76 2.68
CA PRO A 177 2.21 -21.64 3.23
C PRO A 177 3.44 -21.70 2.30
N ILE A 178 4.11 -20.57 2.11
CA ILE A 178 5.27 -20.48 1.21
C ILE A 178 6.39 -21.35 1.74
N LYS A 179 6.92 -22.23 0.88
CA LYS A 179 8.02 -23.14 1.16
C LYS A 179 9.26 -22.83 0.33
N THR A 180 9.04 -22.28 -0.86
CA THR A 180 10.10 -21.97 -1.81
C THR A 180 9.93 -20.57 -2.38
N VAL A 181 11.03 -19.84 -2.53
CA VAL A 181 11.05 -18.56 -3.26
C VAL A 181 12.11 -18.59 -4.34
N TYR A 182 11.74 -18.15 -5.54
CA TYR A 182 12.64 -17.79 -6.62
C TYR A 182 12.70 -16.27 -6.71
N ALA A 183 13.91 -15.72 -6.75
CA ALA A 183 14.08 -14.28 -6.77
C ALA A 183 14.98 -13.82 -7.93
N TYR A 184 14.62 -12.71 -8.53
CA TYR A 184 15.41 -12.02 -9.54
C TYR A 184 15.67 -10.57 -9.13
N SER A 185 16.87 -10.10 -9.41
CA SER A 185 17.24 -8.69 -9.36
C SER A 185 18.19 -8.38 -10.51
N LEU A 186 18.10 -7.14 -11.06
CA LEU A 186 19.06 -6.65 -12.06
C LEU A 186 20.53 -6.79 -11.59
N HIS A 187 20.74 -6.74 -10.28
CA HIS A 187 22.04 -7.00 -9.64
C HIS A 187 22.01 -8.36 -8.95
N THR A 188 22.70 -9.35 -9.51
CA THR A 188 22.73 -10.75 -9.00
C THR A 188 23.08 -10.84 -7.53
N LEU A 189 24.05 -10.05 -7.04
CA LEU A 189 24.42 -10.02 -5.62
C LEU A 189 23.23 -9.67 -4.71
N LYS A 190 22.37 -8.74 -5.12
CA LYS A 190 21.17 -8.39 -4.35
C LYS A 190 20.15 -9.52 -4.29
N ALA A 191 20.01 -10.31 -5.35
CA ALA A 191 19.14 -11.49 -5.35
C ALA A 191 19.70 -12.59 -4.43
N THR A 192 21.02 -12.80 -4.43
CA THR A 192 21.69 -13.76 -3.56
C THR A 192 21.58 -13.37 -2.08
N GLU A 193 21.82 -12.10 -1.76
CA GLU A 193 21.65 -11.57 -0.39
C GLU A 193 20.21 -11.70 0.09
N PHE A 194 19.24 -11.35 -0.77
CA PHE A 194 17.81 -11.54 -0.51
C PHE A 194 17.50 -13.00 -0.17
N CYS A 195 17.95 -13.94 -0.99
CA CYS A 195 17.69 -15.37 -0.79
C CYS A 195 18.29 -15.87 0.53
N LYS A 196 19.52 -15.48 0.85
CA LYS A 196 20.17 -15.83 2.13
C LYS A 196 19.38 -15.29 3.32
N GLU A 197 19.00 -14.02 3.27
CA GLU A 197 18.24 -13.35 4.35
C GLU A 197 16.88 -14.03 4.55
N MET A 198 16.09 -14.17 3.48
CA MET A 198 14.72 -14.71 3.56
C MET A 198 14.70 -16.19 3.92
N SER A 199 15.66 -16.99 3.45
CA SER A 199 15.79 -18.39 3.85
C SER A 199 16.04 -18.52 5.36
N ASN A 200 16.95 -17.72 5.90
CA ASN A 200 17.28 -17.74 7.33
C ASN A 200 16.11 -17.25 8.20
N GLU A 201 15.44 -16.20 7.75
CA GLU A 201 14.38 -15.57 8.54
C GLU A 201 13.08 -16.38 8.54
N LEU A 202 12.68 -16.89 7.37
CA LEU A 202 11.39 -17.56 7.18
C LEU A 202 11.47 -19.09 7.20
N GLY A 203 12.67 -19.67 7.25
CA GLY A 203 12.88 -21.12 7.23
C GLY A 203 12.46 -21.77 5.90
N ILE A 204 12.57 -21.05 4.78
CA ILE A 204 12.15 -21.50 3.45
C ILE A 204 13.34 -21.74 2.52
N GLN A 205 13.14 -22.51 1.45
CA GLN A 205 14.12 -22.61 0.37
C GLN A 205 14.11 -21.34 -0.47
N ALA A 206 15.28 -20.79 -0.80
CA ALA A 206 15.39 -19.55 -1.57
C ALA A 206 16.49 -19.66 -2.63
N PHE A 207 16.15 -19.33 -3.88
CA PHE A 207 17.02 -19.46 -5.04
C PHE A 207 17.04 -18.15 -5.85
N ALA A 208 18.22 -17.60 -6.04
CA ALA A 208 18.44 -16.52 -6.97
C ALA A 208 18.51 -17.07 -8.40
N LEU A 209 17.73 -16.49 -9.31
CA LEU A 209 17.72 -16.85 -10.72
C LEU A 209 18.25 -15.67 -11.56
N ASP A 210 18.80 -15.98 -12.71
CA ASP A 210 19.46 -15.04 -13.62
C ASP A 210 18.52 -14.41 -14.66
N ASN A 211 17.27 -14.90 -14.75
CA ASN A 211 16.27 -14.35 -15.65
C ASN A 211 14.87 -14.35 -15.03
N ILE A 212 14.04 -13.39 -15.46
CA ILE A 212 12.67 -13.17 -14.94
C ILE A 212 11.73 -14.27 -15.40
N GLU A 213 11.87 -14.77 -16.62
CA GLU A 213 11.00 -15.82 -17.17
C GLU A 213 11.00 -17.07 -16.29
N SER A 214 12.19 -17.50 -15.88
CA SER A 214 12.32 -18.66 -14.98
C SER A 214 11.68 -18.44 -13.62
N VAL A 215 11.70 -17.20 -13.08
CA VAL A 215 11.01 -16.86 -11.84
C VAL A 215 9.50 -16.99 -12.04
N VAL A 216 8.97 -16.37 -13.11
CA VAL A 216 7.52 -16.33 -13.38
C VAL A 216 6.97 -17.73 -13.66
N ARG A 217 7.64 -18.53 -14.50
CA ARG A 217 7.16 -19.87 -14.89
C ARG A 217 7.17 -20.91 -13.75
N LYS A 218 8.02 -20.70 -12.73
CA LYS A 218 8.15 -21.62 -11.59
C LYS A 218 7.22 -21.29 -10.42
N ALA A 219 6.66 -20.08 -10.38
CA ALA A 219 5.95 -19.57 -9.21
C ALA A 219 4.43 -19.82 -9.27
N ASP A 220 3.84 -20.11 -8.13
CA ASP A 220 2.39 -20.06 -7.90
C ASP A 220 1.92 -18.61 -7.76
N ILE A 221 2.75 -17.78 -7.09
CA ILE A 221 2.49 -16.38 -6.83
C ILE A 221 3.71 -15.56 -7.22
N VAL A 222 3.54 -14.65 -8.17
CA VAL A 222 4.58 -13.70 -8.59
C VAL A 222 4.31 -12.34 -7.96
N VAL A 223 5.35 -11.71 -7.41
CA VAL A 223 5.28 -10.32 -6.92
C VAL A 223 6.33 -9.48 -7.64
N THR A 224 5.91 -8.41 -8.31
CA THR A 224 6.81 -7.46 -8.96
C THR A 224 6.93 -6.19 -8.11
N THR A 225 8.18 -5.79 -7.81
CA THR A 225 8.50 -4.65 -6.94
C THR A 225 9.64 -3.81 -7.53
N THR A 226 9.61 -3.58 -8.84
CA THR A 226 10.69 -2.91 -9.56
C THR A 226 10.32 -1.47 -9.94
N PRO A 227 11.29 -0.58 -10.11
CA PRO A 227 11.08 0.73 -10.71
C PRO A 227 11.16 0.71 -12.24
N SER A 228 10.87 -0.43 -12.90
CA SER A 228 11.01 -0.56 -14.34
C SER A 228 10.13 0.42 -15.11
N MET A 229 10.70 1.03 -16.13
CA MET A 229 9.99 1.95 -17.05
C MET A 229 9.59 1.26 -18.37
N SER A 230 9.81 -0.05 -18.46
CA SER A 230 9.38 -0.90 -19.57
C SER A 230 8.88 -2.23 -19.02
N PRO A 231 7.93 -2.91 -19.72
CA PRO A 231 7.43 -4.20 -19.29
C PRO A 231 8.54 -5.24 -19.16
N ILE A 232 8.58 -5.94 -18.04
CA ILE A 232 9.59 -6.96 -17.71
C ILE A 232 8.98 -8.35 -17.51
N VAL A 233 7.64 -8.45 -17.42
CA VAL A 233 6.91 -9.73 -17.37
C VAL A 233 6.02 -9.82 -18.59
N LYS A 234 6.20 -10.89 -19.38
CA LYS A 234 5.45 -11.13 -20.61
C LYS A 234 4.22 -11.97 -20.37
N ALA A 235 3.20 -11.74 -21.19
CA ALA A 235 1.94 -12.50 -21.16
C ALA A 235 2.13 -14.02 -21.33
N ASP A 236 3.05 -14.43 -22.21
CA ASP A 236 3.31 -15.84 -22.53
C ASP A 236 4.00 -16.62 -21.42
N TRP A 237 4.53 -15.91 -20.40
CA TRP A 237 5.15 -16.56 -19.24
C TRP A 237 4.13 -16.95 -18.16
N LEU A 238 2.90 -16.41 -18.25
CA LEU A 238 1.84 -16.68 -17.27
C LEU A 238 1.19 -18.03 -17.56
N SER A 239 1.42 -18.98 -16.67
CA SER A 239 0.84 -20.32 -16.71
C SER A 239 -0.55 -20.35 -16.04
N PRO A 240 -1.44 -21.28 -16.42
CA PRO A 240 -2.68 -21.50 -15.70
C PRO A 240 -2.47 -21.62 -14.18
N GLY A 241 -3.34 -21.02 -13.41
CA GLY A 241 -3.32 -21.04 -11.94
C GLY A 241 -2.41 -20.01 -11.27
N VAL A 242 -1.56 -19.29 -12.01
CA VAL A 242 -0.68 -18.27 -11.44
C VAL A 242 -1.46 -17.07 -10.89
N HIS A 243 -0.97 -16.52 -9.79
CA HIS A 243 -1.39 -15.21 -9.28
C HIS A 243 -0.24 -14.20 -9.39
N VAL A 244 -0.51 -12.99 -9.85
CA VAL A 244 0.50 -11.93 -9.96
C VAL A 244 0.08 -10.69 -9.16
N ASN A 245 0.93 -10.26 -8.23
CA ASN A 245 0.83 -8.96 -7.55
C ASN A 245 1.75 -7.93 -8.22
N ILE A 246 1.18 -6.87 -8.79
CA ILE A 246 1.92 -5.74 -9.35
C ILE A 246 2.00 -4.65 -8.27
N VAL A 247 3.21 -4.34 -7.80
CA VAL A 247 3.44 -3.41 -6.69
C VAL A 247 4.35 -2.25 -7.08
N GLY A 248 5.32 -2.48 -7.97
CA GLY A 248 6.37 -1.49 -8.27
C GLY A 248 5.95 -0.41 -9.24
N ALA A 249 4.92 -0.64 -10.06
CA ALA A 249 4.43 0.30 -11.06
C ALA A 249 3.40 1.29 -10.48
N ASP A 250 3.81 2.04 -9.45
CA ASP A 250 2.96 2.97 -8.69
C ASP A 250 2.68 4.29 -9.44
N ASP A 251 3.70 4.88 -10.08
CA ASP A 251 3.60 6.16 -10.78
C ASP A 251 4.13 6.05 -12.22
N PRO A 252 3.57 6.81 -13.19
CA PRO A 252 4.22 6.95 -14.48
C PRO A 252 5.63 7.57 -14.35
N PRO A 253 6.63 7.09 -15.11
CA PRO A 253 6.51 6.17 -16.24
C PRO A 253 6.68 4.68 -15.92
N LYS A 254 6.56 4.24 -14.67
CA LYS A 254 6.81 2.85 -14.26
C LYS A 254 5.75 1.89 -14.82
N ILE A 255 6.22 0.76 -15.36
CA ILE A 255 5.40 -0.34 -15.86
C ILE A 255 6.17 -1.64 -15.71
N GLU A 256 5.53 -2.70 -15.21
CA GLU A 256 6.19 -3.98 -14.94
C GLU A 256 5.68 -5.11 -15.83
N LEU A 257 4.39 -5.16 -16.14
CA LEU A 257 3.79 -6.19 -16.98
C LEU A 257 3.41 -5.63 -18.35
N GLU A 258 3.52 -6.49 -19.38
CA GLU A 258 2.92 -6.22 -20.68
C GLU A 258 1.41 -6.00 -20.55
N GLY A 259 0.86 -5.06 -21.33
CA GLY A 259 -0.59 -4.86 -21.38
C GLY A 259 -1.37 -6.13 -21.77
N MET A 260 -0.79 -6.97 -22.64
CA MET A 260 -1.35 -8.26 -23.00
C MET A 260 -1.44 -9.24 -21.83
N ALA A 261 -0.57 -9.13 -20.81
CA ALA A 261 -0.68 -9.93 -19.60
C ALA A 261 -1.95 -9.58 -18.80
N LEU A 262 -2.29 -8.28 -18.70
CA LEU A 262 -3.52 -7.82 -18.07
C LEU A 262 -4.76 -8.32 -18.81
N LYS A 263 -4.71 -8.33 -20.14
CA LYS A 263 -5.80 -8.80 -21.00
C LYS A 263 -5.97 -10.33 -20.94
N LYS A 264 -4.88 -11.07 -20.72
CA LYS A 264 -4.88 -12.54 -20.61
C LYS A 264 -5.46 -13.04 -19.28
N ALA A 265 -5.45 -12.21 -18.24
CA ALA A 265 -5.93 -12.59 -16.93
C ALA A 265 -7.44 -12.89 -16.96
N ASP A 266 -7.85 -14.00 -16.34
CA ASP A 266 -9.27 -14.31 -16.11
C ASP A 266 -9.88 -13.30 -15.13
N LYS A 267 -9.09 -12.84 -14.16
CA LYS A 267 -9.47 -11.76 -13.24
C LYS A 267 -8.31 -10.78 -13.04
N PHE A 268 -8.44 -9.62 -13.67
CA PHE A 268 -7.59 -8.48 -13.40
C PHE A 268 -8.27 -7.57 -12.40
N VAL A 269 -7.73 -7.51 -11.17
CA VAL A 269 -8.30 -6.82 -10.01
C VAL A 269 -7.40 -5.65 -9.63
N ILE A 270 -8.00 -4.54 -9.22
CA ILE A 270 -7.29 -3.34 -8.76
C ILE A 270 -7.57 -3.06 -7.29
N ALA A 271 -6.68 -2.31 -6.64
CA ALA A 271 -6.85 -1.92 -5.24
C ALA A 271 -7.99 -0.91 -5.04
N ALA A 272 -8.06 0.08 -5.91
CA ALA A 272 -9.10 1.11 -6.01
C ALA A 272 -8.96 1.80 -7.38
N GLU A 273 -9.88 2.69 -7.70
CA GLU A 273 -9.94 3.44 -8.97
C GLU A 273 -8.70 4.33 -9.19
N ASP A 274 -8.02 4.74 -8.14
CA ASP A 274 -6.73 5.46 -8.21
C ASP A 274 -5.69 4.72 -9.06
N CYS A 275 -5.81 3.39 -9.18
CA CYS A 275 -4.92 2.56 -9.99
C CYS A 275 -4.93 2.93 -11.48
N PHE A 276 -6.01 3.52 -12.00
CA PHE A 276 -6.08 3.97 -13.40
C PHE A 276 -5.07 5.08 -13.72
N LEU A 277 -4.56 5.78 -12.72
CA LEU A 277 -3.55 6.82 -12.87
C LEU A 277 -2.12 6.30 -12.84
N ALA A 278 -1.91 5.07 -12.37
CA ALA A 278 -0.59 4.43 -12.30
C ALA A 278 -0.11 4.02 -13.71
N GLY A 279 1.22 3.96 -13.89
CA GLY A 279 1.81 3.66 -15.19
C GLY A 279 1.39 2.31 -15.77
N GLN A 280 1.21 1.30 -14.90
CA GLN A 280 0.76 -0.04 -15.30
C GLN A 280 -0.60 -0.05 -16.01
N MET A 281 -1.48 0.90 -15.68
CA MET A 281 -2.79 1.03 -16.32
C MET A 281 -2.74 2.03 -17.48
N ARG A 282 -2.16 3.20 -17.21
CA ARG A 282 -2.23 4.37 -18.09
C ARG A 282 -1.65 4.11 -19.49
N PHE A 283 -0.50 3.42 -19.58
CA PHE A 283 0.14 3.19 -20.87
C PHE A 283 -0.62 2.17 -21.73
N PRO A 284 -0.95 0.94 -21.24
CA PRO A 284 -1.72 -0.01 -22.04
C PRO A 284 -3.12 0.50 -22.42
N MET A 285 -3.72 1.39 -21.62
CA MET A 285 -4.99 2.05 -21.97
C MET A 285 -4.79 3.08 -23.09
N ALA A 286 -3.74 3.90 -23.02
CA ALA A 286 -3.43 4.88 -24.07
C ALA A 286 -3.12 4.21 -25.43
N ASP A 287 -2.48 3.02 -25.38
CA ASP A 287 -2.16 2.22 -26.55
C ASP A 287 -3.36 1.37 -27.04
N GLY A 288 -4.51 1.44 -26.39
CA GLY A 288 -5.72 0.69 -26.76
C GLY A 288 -5.64 -0.82 -26.52
N VAL A 289 -4.62 -1.31 -25.81
CA VAL A 289 -4.44 -2.74 -25.48
C VAL A 289 -5.47 -3.21 -24.47
N ILE A 290 -5.77 -2.36 -23.46
CA ILE A 290 -6.78 -2.58 -22.43
C ILE A 290 -7.71 -1.36 -22.33
N ASN A 291 -8.82 -1.53 -21.65
CA ASN A 291 -9.75 -0.47 -21.26
C ASN A 291 -10.35 -0.76 -19.87
N GLU A 292 -11.24 0.09 -19.39
CA GLU A 292 -11.86 -0.08 -18.07
C GLU A 292 -12.56 -1.43 -17.91
N LYS A 293 -13.17 -1.97 -18.98
CA LYS A 293 -13.84 -3.29 -18.97
C LYS A 293 -12.86 -4.48 -18.82
N THR A 294 -11.56 -4.26 -19.02
CA THR A 294 -10.52 -5.26 -18.75
C THR A 294 -10.37 -5.49 -17.24
N VAL A 295 -10.71 -4.51 -16.43
CA VAL A 295 -10.71 -4.64 -14.97
C VAL A 295 -11.93 -5.44 -14.53
N TYR A 296 -11.68 -6.58 -13.87
CA TYR A 296 -12.75 -7.40 -13.29
C TYR A 296 -13.47 -6.66 -12.15
N GLY A 297 -12.74 -5.94 -11.33
CA GLY A 297 -13.26 -5.15 -10.22
C GLY A 297 -12.18 -4.74 -9.23
N THR A 298 -12.62 -4.20 -8.10
CA THR A 298 -11.75 -3.87 -6.97
C THR A 298 -11.62 -5.06 -6.02
N ILE A 299 -10.52 -5.12 -5.29
CA ILE A 299 -10.33 -6.13 -4.24
C ILE A 299 -11.37 -5.95 -3.12
N GLY A 300 -11.82 -4.72 -2.89
CA GLY A 300 -12.87 -4.39 -1.92
C GLY A 300 -14.20 -5.07 -2.24
N GLU A 301 -14.62 -5.09 -3.51
CA GLU A 301 -15.84 -5.79 -3.95
C GLU A 301 -15.74 -7.30 -3.69
N ILE A 302 -14.55 -7.88 -3.86
CA ILE A 302 -14.32 -9.30 -3.58
C ILE A 302 -14.40 -9.60 -2.09
N ILE A 303 -13.77 -8.77 -1.25
CA ILE A 303 -13.80 -8.91 0.20
C ILE A 303 -15.22 -8.71 0.74
N ALA A 304 -15.97 -7.76 0.18
CA ALA A 304 -17.37 -7.50 0.51
C ALA A 304 -18.33 -8.60 0.03
N GLY A 305 -17.88 -9.51 -0.83
CA GLY A 305 -18.70 -10.62 -1.37
C GLY A 305 -19.59 -10.23 -2.53
N THR A 306 -19.50 -9.01 -3.06
CA THR A 306 -20.25 -8.56 -4.24
C THR A 306 -19.67 -9.10 -5.55
N LYS A 307 -18.38 -9.45 -5.53
CA LYS A 307 -17.70 -10.19 -6.62
C LYS A 307 -16.98 -11.41 -6.07
N LYS A 308 -16.80 -12.42 -6.91
CA LYS A 308 -16.08 -13.63 -6.50
C LYS A 308 -14.58 -13.45 -6.65
N GLY A 309 -13.81 -13.94 -5.69
CA GLY A 309 -12.36 -14.10 -5.81
C GLY A 309 -12.02 -15.25 -6.78
N ARG A 310 -10.91 -15.94 -6.54
CA ARG A 310 -10.56 -17.14 -7.34
C ARG A 310 -11.62 -18.23 -7.18
N GLU A 311 -12.09 -18.78 -8.30
CA GLU A 311 -13.14 -19.81 -8.35
C GLU A 311 -12.60 -21.19 -8.73
N ASN A 312 -11.47 -21.26 -9.45
CA ASN A 312 -10.83 -22.52 -9.81
C ASN A 312 -9.30 -22.42 -9.85
N ASP A 313 -8.63 -23.56 -9.94
CA ASP A 313 -7.17 -23.64 -9.85
C ASP A 313 -6.44 -23.23 -11.13
N ASP A 314 -7.11 -23.12 -12.27
CA ASP A 314 -6.51 -22.77 -13.57
C ASP A 314 -6.57 -21.28 -13.87
N GLU A 315 -7.42 -20.49 -13.17
CA GLU A 315 -7.50 -19.05 -13.40
C GLU A 315 -6.14 -18.36 -13.28
N ILE A 316 -5.84 -17.50 -14.23
CA ILE A 316 -4.76 -16.52 -14.14
C ILE A 316 -5.34 -15.27 -13.49
N THR A 317 -4.85 -14.91 -12.31
CA THR A 317 -5.33 -13.74 -11.59
C THR A 317 -4.21 -12.71 -11.43
N ILE A 318 -4.54 -11.44 -11.66
CA ILE A 318 -3.60 -10.33 -11.49
C ILE A 318 -4.22 -9.31 -10.53
N PHE A 319 -3.43 -8.85 -9.58
CA PHE A 319 -3.81 -7.79 -8.66
C PHE A 319 -2.82 -6.61 -8.76
N HIS A 320 -3.34 -5.43 -9.07
CA HIS A 320 -2.56 -4.20 -9.11
C HIS A 320 -2.80 -3.37 -7.85
N SER A 321 -1.77 -3.24 -7.02
CA SER A 321 -1.79 -2.51 -5.76
C SER A 321 -0.59 -1.55 -5.66
N PRO A 322 -0.63 -0.43 -6.36
CA PRO A 322 0.46 0.57 -6.32
C PRO A 322 0.54 1.31 -4.98
N GLY A 323 -0.41 1.04 -4.10
CA GLY A 323 -0.58 1.72 -2.82
C GLY A 323 -1.57 2.86 -2.91
N VAL A 324 -2.76 2.66 -2.33
CA VAL A 324 -3.87 3.64 -2.29
C VAL A 324 -4.05 4.17 -0.87
N THR A 325 -4.57 5.39 -0.73
CA THR A 325 -4.62 6.09 0.57
C THR A 325 -5.54 5.42 1.58
N ILE A 326 -6.53 4.62 1.13
CA ILE A 326 -7.36 3.79 2.01
C ILE A 326 -6.49 2.88 2.90
N GLN A 327 -5.43 2.28 2.33
CA GLN A 327 -4.51 1.42 3.08
C GLN A 327 -3.75 2.22 4.16
N ASP A 328 -3.37 3.48 3.84
CA ASP A 328 -2.66 4.34 4.78
C ASP A 328 -3.58 4.74 5.94
N ALA A 329 -4.81 5.17 5.66
CA ALA A 329 -5.80 5.56 6.67
C ALA A 329 -6.13 4.38 7.60
N ALA A 330 -6.40 3.19 7.05
CA ALA A 330 -6.72 2.00 7.82
C ALA A 330 -5.55 1.54 8.71
N ALA A 331 -4.33 1.49 8.17
CA ALA A 331 -3.15 1.10 8.93
C ALA A 331 -2.81 2.10 10.04
N VAL A 332 -2.95 3.42 9.77
CA VAL A 332 -2.71 4.48 10.77
C VAL A 332 -3.79 4.48 11.84
N HIS A 333 -5.05 4.23 11.49
CA HIS A 333 -6.12 4.10 12.49
C HIS A 333 -5.83 2.92 13.45
N LYS A 334 -5.46 1.74 12.93
CA LYS A 334 -5.04 0.59 13.74
C LYS A 334 -3.84 0.94 14.64
N THR A 335 -2.88 1.68 14.09
CA THR A 335 -1.71 2.18 14.82
C THR A 335 -2.09 3.09 15.98
N TYR A 336 -2.99 4.04 15.75
CA TYR A 336 -3.51 4.94 16.78
C TYR A 336 -4.21 4.17 17.90
N LEU A 337 -5.09 3.23 17.56
CA LEU A 337 -5.78 2.39 18.56
C LEU A 337 -4.79 1.58 19.38
N ARG A 338 -3.78 1.00 18.74
CA ARG A 338 -2.74 0.23 19.42
C ARG A 338 -1.87 1.11 20.32
N ALA A 339 -1.52 2.31 19.88
CA ALA A 339 -0.77 3.26 20.69
C ALA A 339 -1.57 3.68 21.94
N LYS A 340 -2.86 3.96 21.80
CA LYS A 340 -3.74 4.26 22.94
C LYS A 340 -3.85 3.10 23.93
N GLU A 341 -4.07 1.89 23.42
CA GLU A 341 -4.17 0.67 24.25
C GLU A 341 -2.92 0.46 25.12
N LEU A 342 -1.74 0.75 24.55
CA LEU A 342 -0.45 0.53 25.22
C LEU A 342 0.08 1.77 25.95
N GLY A 343 -0.61 2.91 25.93
CA GLY A 343 -0.14 4.17 26.51
C GLY A 343 1.13 4.71 25.83
N LEU A 344 1.26 4.53 24.49
CA LEU A 344 2.43 4.93 23.72
C LEU A 344 2.19 6.26 23.00
N GLY A 345 3.28 6.94 22.68
CA GLY A 345 3.26 8.25 22.03
C GLY A 345 3.36 9.40 23.02
N THR A 346 3.20 10.61 22.51
CA THR A 346 3.22 11.86 23.31
C THR A 346 1.90 12.57 23.11
N GLU A 347 1.17 12.81 24.18
CA GLU A 347 -0.06 13.62 24.12
C GLU A 347 0.29 15.10 23.98
N ILE A 348 -0.36 15.75 23.03
CA ILE A 348 -0.26 17.20 22.79
C ILE A 348 -1.64 17.78 23.12
N PRO A 349 -1.81 18.39 24.28
CA PRO A 349 -3.08 19.02 24.63
C PRO A 349 -3.28 20.28 23.78
N ASP A 350 -4.53 20.49 23.37
CA ASP A 350 -4.98 21.69 22.63
C ASP A 350 -4.15 22.05 21.40
N ALA A 351 -3.59 21.02 20.72
CA ALA A 351 -2.71 21.24 19.56
C ALA A 351 -3.38 22.09 18.45
N PHE A 352 -4.70 22.10 18.40
CA PHE A 352 -5.50 22.79 17.37
C PHE A 352 -6.77 23.43 17.96
N THR A 353 -6.70 24.03 19.13
CA THR A 353 -7.81 24.84 19.64
C THR A 353 -7.92 26.15 18.86
N PHE A 354 -9.04 26.30 18.15
CA PHE A 354 -9.42 27.59 17.60
C PHE A 354 -10.04 28.42 18.74
N SER A 355 -9.29 29.42 19.21
CA SER A 355 -9.78 30.39 20.21
C SER A 355 -10.72 31.39 19.58
#